data_fe665c5587a1f754e8c165003fe9dd16
#
_entry.id   fe665c5587a1f754e8c165003fe9dd16
#
_cell.length_a   1.000
_cell.length_b   1.000
_cell.length_c   1.000
_cell.angle_alpha   90.00
_cell.angle_beta   90.00
_cell.angle_gamma   90.00
#
_symmetry.space_group_name_H-M   'P 1'
#
loop_
_entity.id
_entity.type
_entity.pdbx_description
1 polymer ?
#
loop_
_entity_poly.entity_id
_entity_poly.type
_entity_poly.pdbx_seq_one_letter_code
_entity_poly.pdbx_strand_id
1 'polypeptide(L)'
;ACDSRGFVLGVEVTAGNVHDSVAWDKIYDEVTRKHNVQFIAMDAGYKTPWIAKKTLDDGKVPILPYTRYSGDKERYKPWEYSYDPVNDTYTCPRGGTLRHTTTDRDGKRTYRSTPEKCRECPCKAKCGANEKGQKAFTTHIWQEYLDLVEQIRKTERAKKIYAQRKETIERVFADAKEKHAMRYTHHRGLAAVTRW
;
A
#
# COMPACT_ATOMS: atom_id res chain seq x y z
N ALA A 1 -10.34 0.48 14.80
CA ALA A 1 -9.31 1.47 15.16
C ALA A 1 -9.20 1.61 16.67
N CYS A 2 -8.01 1.84 17.19
CA CYS A 2 -7.79 2.15 18.61
C CYS A 2 -6.74 3.26 18.76
N ASP A 3 -6.72 3.90 19.93
CA ASP A 3 -5.68 4.88 20.28
C ASP A 3 -4.39 4.22 20.79
N SER A 4 -3.39 5.03 21.17
CA SER A 4 -2.09 4.56 21.69
C SER A 4 -2.17 3.87 23.05
N ARG A 5 -3.29 3.92 23.73
CA ARG A 5 -3.55 3.25 25.03
C ARG A 5 -4.44 2.02 24.89
N GLY A 6 -4.90 1.71 23.65
CA GLY A 6 -5.75 0.56 23.37
C GLY A 6 -7.25 0.83 23.50
N PHE A 7 -7.70 2.07 23.72
CA PHE A 7 -9.13 2.39 23.68
C PHE A 7 -9.65 2.30 22.24
N VAL A 8 -10.75 1.58 22.06
CA VAL A 8 -11.39 1.43 20.74
C VAL A 8 -12.08 2.74 20.36
N LEU A 9 -11.67 3.33 19.24
CA LEU A 9 -12.19 4.59 18.69
C LEU A 9 -13.27 4.38 17.64
N GLY A 10 -13.27 3.23 16.98
CA GLY A 10 -14.24 2.88 15.96
C GLY A 10 -14.07 1.45 15.48
N VAL A 11 -15.18 0.87 15.02
CA VAL A 11 -15.26 -0.48 14.46
C VAL A 11 -16.11 -0.43 13.21
N GLU A 12 -15.65 -1.09 12.15
CA GLU A 12 -16.43 -1.31 10.95
C GLU A 12 -16.52 -2.82 10.69
N VAL A 13 -17.72 -3.28 10.43
CA VAL A 13 -18.00 -4.69 10.13
C VAL A 13 -18.33 -4.81 8.64
N THR A 14 -17.63 -5.67 7.95
CA THR A 14 -17.83 -5.93 6.50
C THR A 14 -18.08 -7.40 6.24
N ALA A 15 -18.62 -7.71 5.07
CA ALA A 15 -18.70 -9.09 4.62
C ALA A 15 -17.29 -9.68 4.45
N GLY A 16 -17.10 -10.96 4.76
CA GLY A 16 -15.79 -11.60 4.79
C GLY A 16 -15.04 -11.68 3.45
N ASN A 17 -15.71 -11.38 2.33
CA ASN A 17 -15.11 -11.28 1.01
C ASN A 17 -14.71 -9.85 0.61
N VAL A 18 -14.97 -8.86 1.47
CA VAL A 18 -14.58 -7.46 1.25
C VAL A 18 -13.17 -7.25 1.81
N HIS A 19 -12.27 -6.72 0.99
CA HIS A 19 -10.91 -6.42 1.44
C HIS A 19 -10.92 -5.25 2.42
N ASP A 20 -10.11 -5.33 3.49
CA ASP A 20 -10.08 -4.33 4.57
C ASP A 20 -9.85 -2.90 4.08
N SER A 21 -9.06 -2.72 3.01
CA SER A 21 -8.81 -1.40 2.42
C SER A 21 -10.06 -0.71 1.86
N VAL A 22 -11.13 -1.46 1.55
CA VAL A 22 -12.40 -0.89 1.05
C VAL A 22 -13.20 -0.27 2.20
N ALA A 23 -13.16 -0.89 3.38
CA ALA A 23 -13.83 -0.40 4.57
C ALA A 23 -13.09 0.77 5.25
N TRP A 24 -11.84 1.01 4.84
CA TRP A 24 -10.94 1.95 5.49
C TRP A 24 -11.45 3.39 5.48
N ASP A 25 -11.99 3.87 4.36
CA ASP A 25 -12.46 5.26 4.22
C ASP A 25 -13.47 5.64 5.29
N LYS A 26 -14.46 4.76 5.54
CA LYS A 26 -15.51 5.03 6.51
C LYS A 26 -14.97 5.16 7.94
N ILE A 27 -14.15 4.20 8.37
CA ILE A 27 -13.56 4.23 9.72
C ILE A 27 -12.54 5.35 9.87
N TYR A 28 -11.79 5.66 8.80
CA TYR A 28 -10.85 6.76 8.78
C TYR A 28 -11.56 8.11 8.96
N ASP A 29 -12.58 8.39 8.17
CA ASP A 29 -13.33 9.64 8.22
C ASP A 29 -14.05 9.81 9.57
N GLU A 30 -14.61 8.73 10.12
CA GLU A 30 -15.27 8.77 11.43
C GLU A 30 -14.28 9.10 12.55
N VAL A 31 -13.14 8.42 12.61
CA VAL A 31 -12.14 8.60 13.68
C VAL A 31 -11.46 9.95 13.56
N THR A 32 -11.07 10.37 12.36
CA THR A 32 -10.35 11.65 12.17
C THR A 32 -11.24 12.88 12.36
N ARG A 33 -12.55 12.74 12.17
CA ARG A 33 -13.52 13.79 12.48
C ARG A 33 -13.69 14.01 13.99
N LYS A 34 -13.62 12.94 14.79
CA LYS A 34 -13.85 12.96 16.24
C LYS A 34 -12.58 13.22 17.06
N HIS A 35 -11.43 12.87 16.50
CA HIS A 35 -10.16 12.86 17.24
C HIS A 35 -9.07 13.58 16.46
N ASN A 36 -8.18 14.28 17.18
CA ASN A 36 -6.99 14.88 16.60
C ASN A 36 -5.93 13.80 16.36
N VAL A 37 -5.89 13.26 15.13
CA VAL A 37 -5.00 12.18 14.72
C VAL A 37 -3.84 12.74 13.90
N GLN A 38 -2.60 12.46 14.32
CA GLN A 38 -1.39 12.81 13.56
C GLN A 38 -0.76 11.61 12.86
N PHE A 39 -0.69 10.47 13.55
CA PHE A 39 -0.03 9.25 13.05
C PHE A 39 -1.04 8.11 12.99
N ILE A 40 -1.00 7.35 11.91
CA ILE A 40 -1.90 6.21 11.71
C ILE A 40 -1.07 4.98 11.36
N ALA A 41 -0.91 4.08 12.31
CA ALA A 41 -0.24 2.81 12.10
C ALA A 41 -1.24 1.76 11.58
N MET A 42 -1.00 1.26 10.38
CA MET A 42 -1.89 0.34 9.68
C MET A 42 -1.16 -0.96 9.33
N ASP A 43 -1.91 -2.00 9.00
CA ASP A 43 -1.37 -3.26 8.52
C ASP A 43 -1.02 -3.22 7.03
N ALA A 44 -0.33 -4.26 6.55
CA ALA A 44 0.10 -4.38 5.15
C ALA A 44 -1.07 -4.34 4.16
N GLY A 45 -2.23 -4.85 4.52
CA GLY A 45 -3.45 -4.83 3.71
C GLY A 45 -3.93 -3.42 3.35
N TYR A 46 -3.54 -2.42 4.13
CA TYR A 46 -3.89 -1.01 3.88
C TYR A 46 -2.86 -0.26 3.00
N LYS A 47 -1.80 -0.93 2.51
CA LYS A 47 -0.79 -0.31 1.66
C LYS A 47 -1.28 -0.15 0.22
N THR A 48 -2.20 0.78 0.02
CA THR A 48 -2.74 1.14 -1.29
C THR A 48 -2.38 2.57 -1.66
N PRO A 49 -2.29 2.93 -2.96
CA PRO A 49 -2.00 4.30 -3.39
C PRO A 49 -3.04 5.30 -2.88
N TRP A 50 -4.32 4.92 -2.86
CA TRP A 50 -5.41 5.77 -2.37
C TRP A 50 -5.26 6.09 -0.87
N ILE A 51 -5.04 5.08 -0.02
CA ILE A 51 -4.88 5.29 1.42
C ILE A 51 -3.66 6.15 1.72
N ALA A 52 -2.54 5.90 1.03
CA ALA A 52 -1.34 6.73 1.16
C ALA A 52 -1.62 8.20 0.81
N LYS A 53 -2.24 8.41 -0.37
CA LYS A 53 -2.59 9.75 -0.85
C LYS A 53 -3.53 10.46 0.12
N LYS A 54 -4.70 9.89 0.41
CA LYS A 54 -5.71 10.52 1.27
C LYS A 54 -5.14 10.88 2.66
N THR A 55 -4.39 9.97 3.27
CA THR A 55 -3.80 10.22 4.58
C THR A 55 -2.79 11.37 4.56
N LEU A 56 -1.93 11.44 3.54
CA LEU A 56 -0.91 12.49 3.40
C LEU A 56 -1.53 13.84 3.00
N ASP A 57 -2.51 13.86 2.11
CA ASP A 57 -3.23 15.07 1.70
C ASP A 57 -3.98 15.70 2.89
N ASP A 58 -4.50 14.88 3.81
CA ASP A 58 -5.13 15.32 5.05
C ASP A 58 -4.10 15.77 6.12
N GLY A 59 -2.81 15.87 5.77
CA GLY A 59 -1.75 16.28 6.67
C GLY A 59 -1.42 15.28 7.77
N LYS A 60 -1.82 14.01 7.62
CA LYS A 60 -1.55 12.94 8.57
C LYS A 60 -0.43 12.03 8.07
N VAL A 61 0.20 11.30 8.98
CA VAL A 61 1.36 10.47 8.70
C VAL A 61 0.97 8.99 8.73
N PRO A 62 0.84 8.32 7.56
CA PRO A 62 0.60 6.88 7.52
C PRO A 62 1.88 6.11 7.86
N ILE A 63 1.77 5.14 8.76
CA ILE A 63 2.86 4.24 9.12
C ILE A 63 2.47 2.83 8.75
N LEU A 64 3.11 2.33 7.69
CA LEU A 64 2.84 1.03 7.08
C LEU A 64 4.06 0.12 7.22
N PRO A 65 3.87 -1.21 7.31
CA PRO A 65 4.97 -2.14 7.44
C PRO A 65 5.76 -2.30 6.14
N TYR A 66 6.93 -2.91 6.27
CA TYR A 66 7.63 -3.44 5.11
C TYR A 66 6.81 -4.54 4.44
N THR A 67 6.63 -4.42 3.14
CA THR A 67 6.04 -5.47 2.33
C THR A 67 7.14 -6.10 1.48
N ARG A 68 7.36 -7.40 1.67
CA ARG A 68 8.36 -8.12 0.89
C ARG A 68 7.98 -8.10 -0.58
N TYR A 69 8.96 -7.82 -1.43
CA TYR A 69 8.79 -7.93 -2.87
C TYR A 69 8.43 -9.37 -3.27
N SER A 70 7.28 -9.53 -3.92
CA SER A 70 6.74 -10.82 -4.35
C SER A 70 7.01 -11.15 -5.82
N GLY A 71 7.61 -10.21 -6.57
CA GLY A 71 7.96 -10.43 -7.98
C GLY A 71 9.16 -11.35 -8.17
N ASP A 72 9.46 -11.63 -9.41
CA ASP A 72 10.57 -12.49 -9.83
C ASP A 72 11.92 -11.95 -9.31
N LYS A 73 12.63 -12.78 -8.55
CA LYS A 73 13.90 -12.42 -7.91
C LYS A 73 15.06 -12.27 -8.91
N GLU A 74 14.97 -12.94 -10.03
CA GLU A 74 16.00 -12.90 -11.09
C GLU A 74 15.88 -11.64 -11.96
N ARG A 75 14.73 -10.96 -11.93
CA ARG A 75 14.49 -9.75 -12.70
C ARG A 75 14.88 -8.47 -11.97
N TYR A 76 15.16 -7.44 -12.74
CA TYR A 76 15.33 -6.08 -12.21
C TYR A 76 14.11 -5.66 -11.40
N LYS A 77 14.37 -5.08 -10.22
CA LYS A 77 13.34 -4.63 -9.28
C LYS A 77 12.83 -3.24 -9.68
N PRO A 78 11.60 -2.87 -9.29
CA PRO A 78 11.05 -1.55 -9.59
C PRO A 78 11.94 -0.38 -9.17
N TRP A 79 12.62 -0.49 -8.03
CA TRP A 79 13.49 0.57 -7.51
C TRP A 79 14.85 0.67 -8.18
N GLU A 80 15.19 -0.22 -9.12
CA GLU A 80 16.39 -0.14 -9.98
C GLU A 80 16.14 0.73 -11.21
N TYR A 81 14.88 1.11 -11.47
CA TYR A 81 14.50 2.04 -12.52
C TYR A 81 14.48 3.47 -11.96
N SER A 82 15.12 4.40 -12.65
CA SER A 82 15.15 5.81 -12.27
C SER A 82 14.05 6.58 -12.99
N TYR A 83 13.25 7.35 -12.28
CA TYR A 83 12.22 8.21 -12.85
C TYR A 83 12.73 9.62 -13.08
N ASP A 84 12.46 10.15 -14.28
CA ASP A 84 12.69 11.54 -14.65
C ASP A 84 11.32 12.26 -14.71
N PRO A 85 10.99 13.11 -13.73
CA PRO A 85 9.72 13.80 -13.68
C PRO A 85 9.57 14.89 -14.76
N VAL A 86 10.67 15.45 -15.26
CA VAL A 86 10.64 16.52 -16.28
C VAL A 86 10.18 15.97 -17.62
N ASN A 87 10.71 14.81 -18.00
CA ASN A 87 10.41 14.17 -19.28
C ASN A 87 9.33 13.09 -19.19
N ASP A 88 8.84 12.79 -18.00
CA ASP A 88 7.90 11.69 -17.69
C ASP A 88 8.40 10.36 -18.27
N THR A 89 9.62 9.98 -17.93
CA THR A 89 10.27 8.77 -18.43
C THR A 89 10.91 7.98 -17.30
N TYR A 90 11.04 6.67 -17.51
CA TYR A 90 11.89 5.81 -16.68
C TYR A 90 13.15 5.43 -17.43
N THR A 91 14.27 5.38 -16.73
CA THR A 91 15.53 4.84 -17.22
C THR A 91 15.78 3.47 -16.61
N CYS A 92 15.99 2.45 -17.43
CA CYS A 92 16.32 1.12 -16.93
C CYS A 92 17.78 1.04 -16.46
N PRO A 93 18.17 0.01 -15.66
CA PRO A 93 19.55 -0.15 -15.16
C PRO A 93 20.65 -0.21 -16.23
N ARG A 94 20.28 -0.37 -17.50
CA ARG A 94 21.20 -0.34 -18.65
C ARG A 94 21.11 0.93 -19.48
N GLY A 95 20.51 1.99 -18.93
CA GLY A 95 20.41 3.30 -19.57
C GLY A 95 19.36 3.40 -20.70
N GLY A 96 18.52 2.38 -20.87
CA GLY A 96 17.43 2.43 -21.84
C GLY A 96 16.26 3.25 -21.30
N THR A 97 15.70 4.15 -22.11
CA THR A 97 14.58 5.00 -21.75
C THR A 97 13.24 4.30 -22.01
N LEU A 98 12.33 4.34 -21.03
CA LEU A 98 10.95 3.91 -21.16
C LEU A 98 10.06 5.14 -21.12
N ARG A 99 9.21 5.32 -22.12
CA ARG A 99 8.30 6.46 -22.24
C ARG A 99 6.88 6.06 -21.82
N HIS A 100 6.15 6.98 -21.25
CA HIS A 100 4.74 6.79 -20.95
C HIS A 100 3.95 6.48 -22.24
N THR A 101 3.08 5.49 -22.17
CA THR A 101 2.25 5.08 -23.33
C THR A 101 0.77 5.16 -23.03
N THR A 102 0.34 4.66 -21.87
CA THR A 102 -1.07 4.60 -21.49
C THR A 102 -1.25 4.72 -19.99
N THR A 103 -2.38 5.27 -19.58
CA THR A 103 -2.88 5.18 -18.19
C THR A 103 -4.24 4.51 -18.25
N ASP A 104 -4.44 3.47 -17.44
CA ASP A 104 -5.73 2.78 -17.37
C ASP A 104 -6.69 3.47 -16.40
N ARG A 105 -7.93 2.95 -16.28
CA ARG A 105 -8.98 3.50 -15.41
C ARG A 105 -8.66 3.35 -13.92
N ASP A 106 -7.79 2.41 -13.57
CA ASP A 106 -7.33 2.17 -12.21
C ASP A 106 -6.14 3.06 -11.83
N GLY A 107 -5.73 3.99 -12.70
CA GLY A 107 -4.60 4.88 -12.49
C GLY A 107 -3.24 4.22 -12.69
N LYS A 108 -3.15 3.06 -13.32
CA LYS A 108 -1.88 2.41 -13.65
C LYS A 108 -1.30 3.00 -14.92
N ARG A 109 -0.11 3.57 -14.81
CA ARG A 109 0.65 4.16 -15.91
C ARG A 109 1.62 3.14 -16.45
N THR A 110 1.57 2.89 -17.74
CA THR A 110 2.48 1.97 -18.44
C THR A 110 3.52 2.75 -19.23
N TYR A 111 4.78 2.42 -18.99
CA TYR A 111 5.94 2.94 -19.73
C TYR A 111 6.55 1.83 -20.56
N ARG A 112 6.95 2.15 -21.78
CA ARG A 112 7.53 1.16 -22.71
C ARG A 112 8.86 1.65 -23.27
N SER A 113 9.78 0.71 -23.42
CA SER A 113 11.05 0.96 -24.13
C SER A 113 10.86 0.88 -25.64
N THR A 114 11.80 1.49 -26.39
CA THR A 114 11.89 1.30 -27.84
C THR A 114 12.47 -0.09 -28.14
N PRO A 115 11.91 -0.84 -29.11
CA PRO A 115 12.36 -2.19 -29.43
C PRO A 115 13.83 -2.25 -29.91
N GLU A 116 14.28 -1.25 -30.64
CA GLU A 116 15.63 -1.21 -31.24
C GLU A 116 16.71 -1.37 -30.17
N LYS A 117 16.61 -0.62 -29.06
CA LYS A 117 17.58 -0.65 -27.95
C LYS A 117 17.52 -1.92 -27.12
N CYS A 118 16.36 -2.55 -27.01
CA CYS A 118 16.16 -3.70 -26.16
C CYS A 118 16.33 -5.04 -26.87
N ARG A 119 16.25 -5.05 -28.19
CA ARG A 119 16.35 -6.28 -28.99
C ARG A 119 17.75 -6.94 -28.86
N GLU A 120 18.80 -6.15 -28.86
CA GLU A 120 20.19 -6.59 -28.73
C GLU A 120 20.74 -6.48 -27.30
N CYS A 121 19.90 -6.14 -26.34
CA CYS A 121 20.34 -5.94 -24.96
C CYS A 121 20.71 -7.30 -24.32
N PRO A 122 21.95 -7.46 -23.81
CA PRO A 122 22.39 -8.71 -23.16
C PRO A 122 21.63 -9.05 -21.90
N CYS A 123 20.96 -8.05 -21.29
CA CYS A 123 20.15 -8.21 -20.08
C CYS A 123 18.66 -8.46 -20.35
N LYS A 124 18.28 -8.82 -21.57
CA LYS A 124 16.88 -9.03 -21.99
C LYS A 124 16.15 -10.03 -21.07
N ALA A 125 16.76 -11.14 -20.72
CA ALA A 125 16.20 -12.13 -19.81
C ALA A 125 15.97 -11.53 -18.41
N LYS A 126 16.96 -10.87 -17.85
CA LYS A 126 16.90 -10.23 -16.54
C LYS A 126 15.91 -9.05 -16.48
N CYS A 127 15.75 -8.33 -17.58
CA CYS A 127 14.79 -7.23 -17.65
C CYS A 127 13.35 -7.72 -17.90
N GLY A 128 13.17 -8.92 -18.47
CA GLY A 128 11.87 -9.47 -18.84
C GLY A 128 11.20 -8.70 -19.96
N ALA A 129 11.98 -8.26 -20.96
CA ALA A 129 11.44 -7.72 -22.20
C ALA A 129 10.75 -8.85 -23.00
N ASN A 130 9.70 -8.50 -23.73
CA ASN A 130 8.95 -9.45 -24.55
C ASN A 130 9.79 -9.94 -25.78
N GLU A 131 9.24 -10.88 -26.54
CA GLU A 131 9.91 -11.43 -27.74
C GLU A 131 10.27 -10.36 -28.76
N LYS A 132 9.43 -9.32 -28.89
CA LYS A 132 9.67 -8.18 -29.78
C LYS A 132 10.77 -7.23 -29.29
N GLY A 133 11.41 -7.53 -28.15
CA GLY A 133 12.46 -6.70 -27.57
C GLY A 133 11.92 -5.44 -26.88
N GLN A 134 10.69 -5.45 -26.38
CA GLN A 134 10.10 -4.30 -25.71
C GLN A 134 9.89 -4.60 -24.21
N LYS A 135 10.41 -3.75 -23.35
CA LYS A 135 10.14 -3.77 -21.92
C LYS A 135 8.93 -2.89 -21.61
N ALA A 136 7.97 -3.44 -20.87
CA ALA A 136 6.91 -2.69 -20.20
C ALA A 136 7.21 -2.56 -18.71
N PHE A 137 7.00 -1.36 -18.17
CA PHE A 137 7.10 -1.06 -16.74
C PHE A 137 5.83 -0.33 -16.31
N THR A 138 5.20 -0.80 -15.26
CA THR A 138 3.92 -0.24 -14.80
C THR A 138 4.09 0.33 -13.40
N THR A 139 3.55 1.52 -13.19
CA THR A 139 3.51 2.24 -11.92
C THR A 139 2.11 2.82 -11.72
N HIS A 140 1.82 3.47 -10.61
CA HIS A 140 0.56 4.13 -10.34
C HIS A 140 0.71 5.65 -10.43
N ILE A 141 -0.36 6.39 -10.81
CA ILE A 141 -0.36 7.88 -10.84
C ILE A 141 0.01 8.49 -9.50
N TRP A 142 -0.24 7.79 -8.39
CA TRP A 142 0.09 8.19 -7.01
C TRP A 142 1.28 7.41 -6.44
N GLN A 143 2.23 7.01 -7.29
CA GLN A 143 3.42 6.28 -6.86
C GLN A 143 4.26 7.09 -5.88
N GLU A 144 4.34 8.40 -6.07
CA GLU A 144 5.06 9.32 -5.19
C GLU A 144 4.62 9.24 -3.72
N TYR A 145 3.32 9.06 -3.47
CA TYR A 145 2.78 8.89 -2.11
C TYR A 145 3.23 7.57 -1.48
N LEU A 146 3.27 6.49 -2.27
CA LEU A 146 3.80 5.21 -1.79
C LEU A 146 5.31 5.29 -1.49
N ASP A 147 6.06 6.00 -2.32
CA ASP A 147 7.50 6.20 -2.13
C ASP A 147 7.77 7.04 -0.87
N LEU A 148 6.95 8.07 -0.62
CA LEU A 148 7.02 8.87 0.60
C LEU A 148 6.69 8.04 1.85
N VAL A 149 5.65 7.23 1.80
CA VAL A 149 5.29 6.29 2.89
C VAL A 149 6.43 5.31 3.17
N GLU A 150 7.11 4.83 2.14
CA GLU A 150 8.26 3.95 2.31
C GLU A 150 9.46 4.67 2.96
N GLN A 151 9.66 5.96 2.69
CA GLN A 151 10.66 6.79 3.38
C GLN A 151 10.27 7.02 4.84
N ILE A 152 9.01 7.38 5.11
CA ILE A 152 8.48 7.57 6.48
C ILE A 152 8.71 6.31 7.32
N ARG A 153 8.42 5.14 6.79
CA ARG A 153 8.60 3.84 7.46
C ARG A 153 10.01 3.62 7.98
N LYS A 154 11.03 4.15 7.28
CA LYS A 154 12.45 3.97 7.66
C LYS A 154 12.86 4.85 8.83
N THR A 155 12.08 5.86 9.20
CA THR A 155 12.40 6.76 10.31
C THR A 155 12.28 6.06 11.67
N GLU A 156 13.12 6.44 12.62
CA GLU A 156 13.09 5.85 13.97
C GLU A 156 11.75 6.12 14.68
N ARG A 157 11.15 7.28 14.45
CA ARG A 157 9.82 7.60 14.99
C ARG A 157 8.75 6.65 14.48
N ALA A 158 8.72 6.39 13.17
CA ALA A 158 7.75 5.47 12.56
C ALA A 158 7.94 4.03 13.07
N LYS A 159 9.18 3.56 13.21
CA LYS A 159 9.48 2.24 13.77
C LYS A 159 8.96 2.09 15.19
N LYS A 160 9.18 3.09 16.05
CA LYS A 160 8.68 3.10 17.45
C LYS A 160 7.16 3.06 17.49
N ILE A 161 6.47 3.91 16.73
CA ILE A 161 5.00 3.93 16.68
C ILE A 161 4.46 2.61 16.12
N TYR A 162 5.07 2.06 15.07
CA TYR A 162 4.64 0.78 14.52
C TYR A 162 4.77 -0.38 15.51
N ALA A 163 5.84 -0.39 16.30
CA ALA A 163 6.07 -1.41 17.33
C ALA A 163 4.98 -1.41 18.42
N GLN A 164 4.38 -0.25 18.72
CA GLN A 164 3.29 -0.13 19.71
C GLN A 164 2.00 -0.88 19.29
N ARG A 165 1.85 -1.25 18.02
CA ARG A 165 0.68 -2.04 17.57
C ARG A 165 0.50 -3.34 18.33
N LYS A 166 1.58 -4.00 18.73
CA LYS A 166 1.53 -5.25 19.52
C LYS A 166 0.87 -5.05 20.86
N GLU A 167 1.14 -3.89 21.50
CA GLU A 167 0.60 -3.53 22.81
C GLU A 167 -0.80 -2.88 22.74
N THR A 168 -1.22 -2.49 21.55
CA THR A 168 -2.48 -1.79 21.34
C THR A 168 -3.46 -2.64 20.53
N ILE A 169 -3.56 -2.43 19.23
CA ILE A 169 -4.61 -3.05 18.39
C ILE A 169 -4.56 -4.58 18.38
N GLU A 170 -3.36 -5.19 18.38
CA GLU A 170 -3.25 -6.64 18.40
C GLU A 170 -3.72 -7.23 19.73
N ARG A 171 -3.43 -6.54 20.85
CA ARG A 171 -3.93 -6.91 22.17
C ARG A 171 -5.45 -6.74 22.29
N VAL A 172 -5.99 -5.64 21.75
CA VAL A 172 -7.45 -5.42 21.70
C VAL A 172 -8.15 -6.56 20.96
N PHE A 173 -7.63 -6.99 19.81
CA PHE A 173 -8.18 -8.14 19.07
C PHE A 173 -8.02 -9.46 19.82
N ALA A 174 -6.91 -9.66 20.51
CA ALA A 174 -6.72 -10.85 21.33
C ALA A 174 -7.75 -10.89 22.48
N ASP A 175 -7.90 -9.81 23.21
CA ASP A 175 -8.88 -9.71 24.31
C ASP A 175 -10.33 -9.88 23.80
N ALA A 176 -10.66 -9.26 22.65
CA ALA A 176 -11.97 -9.42 22.04
C ALA A 176 -12.28 -10.89 21.68
N LYS A 177 -11.30 -11.61 21.14
CA LYS A 177 -11.46 -13.03 20.81
C LYS A 177 -11.54 -13.94 22.03
N GLU A 178 -10.69 -13.71 23.03
CA GLU A 178 -10.58 -14.62 24.19
C GLU A 178 -11.59 -14.31 25.32
N LYS A 179 -11.92 -13.01 25.52
CA LYS A 179 -12.73 -12.57 26.66
C LYS A 179 -14.14 -12.12 26.27
N HIS A 180 -14.35 -11.73 25.00
CA HIS A 180 -15.60 -11.13 24.53
C HIS A 180 -16.26 -11.91 23.40
N ALA A 181 -15.97 -13.20 23.30
CA ALA A 181 -16.60 -14.16 22.37
C ALA A 181 -16.49 -13.80 20.85
N MET A 182 -15.63 -12.85 20.45
CA MET A 182 -15.47 -12.46 19.04
C MET A 182 -14.78 -13.52 18.16
N ARG A 183 -14.41 -14.68 18.70
CA ARG A 183 -13.82 -15.78 17.92
C ARG A 183 -14.87 -16.45 17.02
N TYR A 184 -16.11 -16.54 17.50
CA TYR A 184 -17.22 -17.15 16.78
C TYR A 184 -18.47 -16.31 16.93
N THR A 185 -19.31 -16.27 15.91
CA THR A 185 -20.65 -15.70 15.97
C THR A 185 -21.69 -16.73 15.51
N HIS A 186 -22.82 -16.77 16.18
CA HIS A 186 -23.99 -17.55 15.78
C HIS A 186 -24.93 -16.75 14.86
N HIS A 187 -24.67 -15.47 14.67
CA HIS A 187 -25.45 -14.59 13.82
C HIS A 187 -25.10 -14.76 12.36
N ARG A 188 -26.10 -14.69 11.49
CA ARG A 188 -25.95 -14.76 10.04
C ARG A 188 -26.38 -13.45 9.40
N GLY A 189 -25.60 -13.02 8.41
CA GLY A 189 -25.82 -11.78 7.67
C GLY A 189 -25.24 -10.55 8.37
N LEU A 190 -24.83 -9.57 7.56
CA LEU A 190 -24.09 -8.40 8.00
C LEU A 190 -24.84 -7.62 9.09
N ALA A 191 -26.15 -7.37 8.90
CA ALA A 191 -26.95 -6.61 9.84
C ALA A 191 -27.04 -7.23 11.25
N ALA A 192 -27.08 -8.57 11.33
CA ALA A 192 -27.12 -9.26 12.61
C ALA A 192 -25.75 -9.27 13.30
N VAL A 193 -24.67 -9.49 12.52
CA VAL A 193 -23.29 -9.47 13.04
C VAL A 193 -22.85 -8.07 13.49
N THR A 194 -23.32 -7.01 12.82
CA THR A 194 -23.01 -5.62 13.22
C THR A 194 -23.65 -5.22 14.54
N ARG A 195 -24.77 -5.84 14.93
CA ARG A 195 -25.45 -5.56 16.20
C ARG A 195 -24.90 -6.37 17.37
N TRP A 196 -24.20 -7.46 17.07
CA TRP A 196 -23.60 -8.35 18.06
C TRP A 196 -22.29 -7.77 18.58
#